data_b4d7d80a95665e407c344ce87a83b697
#
_entry.id   b4d7d80a95665e407c344ce87a83b697
#
_cell.length_a   1.000
_cell.length_b   1.000
_cell.length_c   1.000
_cell.angle_alpha   90.00
_cell.angle_beta   90.00
_cell.angle_gamma   90.00
#
_symmetry.space_group_name_H-M   'P 1'
#
loop_
_entity.id
_entity.type
_entity.pdbx_description
1 polymer ?
#
loop_
_entity_poly.entity_id
_entity_poly.type
_entity_poly.pdbx_seq_one_letter_code
_entity_poly.pdbx_strand_id
1 'polypeptide(L)'
;METKYLKINTADNVAVAIVALPAGEKLIVDGKVIILNEDVPAGHKFALKDFTEGENVIKYGYPIGHTRTVKKQGDWINENNIQTNLAGLLEYTYNPTEVDLNIPHKDLTFKGYRRKNGDVGVRNEIWIIPTVGCVNGIVNQLAEGLRRETEGKGVDAIMAFPHNYGCSQLGDDHENTKKILRDMVLHPNAGAVLVVGLGCENNQPDIFREFLGDYDSDRVKFMVTQKVGDEYEEGMKLLRELYAKASKDERVDVPLSELRVGLKCGGSDGFSGITANPLLGMFSDFLIAQGGTSVLTEVPEMFGAETILMNRCRNKELFEETVKLINDFKEYFLSHGEPVGENPSPGNKAGGISTLEDKALGCTQKCGKSYVDGVLPYGERLKVKGLNLLSAPGNDLVAATALASCGCHMVLFTTGRGTPFGTYVPTMKISTNSALAKNKPGWIDFNAGVILENEPMEKTCERFIDYIIRVASGEFVNNEKKGYKEIAIFKTGVTL
;
A
#
# COMPACT_ATOMS: atom_id res chain seq x y z
N MET A 1 -3.32 -18.37 -31.13
CA MET A 1 -2.90 -19.37 -30.13
C MET A 1 -2.91 -18.66 -28.80
N GLU A 2 -3.49 -19.26 -27.80
CA GLU A 2 -3.53 -18.71 -26.45
C GLU A 2 -2.11 -18.72 -25.88
N THR A 3 -1.65 -17.58 -25.33
CA THR A 3 -0.29 -17.44 -24.78
C THR A 3 -0.21 -18.26 -23.50
N LYS A 4 0.59 -19.32 -23.47
CA LYS A 4 0.70 -20.25 -22.33
C LYS A 4 1.77 -19.86 -21.31
N TYR A 5 2.73 -19.04 -21.69
CA TYR A 5 3.85 -18.60 -20.86
C TYR A 5 4.25 -17.16 -21.23
N LEU A 6 5.04 -16.55 -20.36
CA LEU A 6 5.62 -15.23 -20.59
C LEU A 6 7.11 -15.22 -20.18
N LYS A 7 7.99 -14.80 -21.07
CA LYS A 7 9.34 -14.34 -20.77
C LYS A 7 9.30 -12.83 -20.60
N ILE A 8 9.59 -12.33 -19.42
CA ILE A 8 9.31 -10.93 -19.05
C ILE A 8 10.37 -9.99 -19.62
N ASN A 9 11.64 -10.39 -19.55
CA ASN A 9 12.78 -9.63 -20.07
C ASN A 9 13.62 -10.51 -20.99
N THR A 10 14.27 -9.89 -21.97
CA THR A 10 15.14 -10.61 -22.90
C THR A 10 16.32 -11.33 -22.23
N ALA A 11 16.79 -10.78 -21.10
CA ALA A 11 17.87 -11.36 -20.28
C ALA A 11 17.42 -12.53 -19.39
N ASP A 12 16.10 -12.76 -19.25
CA ASP A 12 15.57 -13.81 -18.36
C ASP A 12 16.00 -15.21 -18.84
N ASN A 13 16.41 -16.03 -17.88
CA ASN A 13 16.75 -17.45 -18.10
C ASN A 13 15.67 -18.39 -17.56
N VAL A 14 14.53 -17.84 -17.15
CA VAL A 14 13.28 -18.51 -16.81
C VAL A 14 12.11 -17.85 -17.52
N ALA A 15 11.00 -18.58 -17.70
CA ALA A 15 9.72 -18.04 -18.14
C ALA A 15 8.63 -18.41 -17.14
N VAL A 16 7.56 -17.61 -17.08
CA VAL A 16 6.42 -17.80 -16.17
C VAL A 16 5.28 -18.48 -16.93
N ALA A 17 4.74 -19.55 -16.37
CA ALA A 17 3.56 -20.24 -16.88
C ALA A 17 2.31 -19.39 -16.59
N ILE A 18 1.56 -19.00 -17.61
CA ILE A 18 0.29 -18.27 -17.48
C ILE A 18 -0.85 -19.20 -17.09
N VAL A 19 -0.81 -20.42 -17.57
CA VAL A 19 -1.72 -21.53 -17.24
C VAL A 19 -0.92 -22.68 -16.67
N ALA A 20 -1.58 -23.63 -15.99
CA ALA A 20 -0.91 -24.87 -15.58
C ALA A 20 -0.45 -25.64 -16.83
N LEU A 21 0.81 -26.05 -16.85
CA LEU A 21 1.47 -26.72 -17.94
C LEU A 21 1.85 -28.14 -17.51
N PRO A 22 1.43 -29.20 -18.22
CA PRO A 22 1.79 -30.58 -17.86
C PRO A 22 3.22 -30.95 -18.27
N ALA A 23 3.79 -31.92 -17.60
CA ALA A 23 5.03 -32.57 -18.00
C ALA A 23 4.94 -33.06 -19.45
N GLY A 24 6.03 -32.92 -20.20
CA GLY A 24 6.10 -33.28 -21.62
C GLY A 24 5.53 -32.20 -22.56
N GLU A 25 4.94 -31.11 -22.06
CA GLU A 25 4.48 -30.00 -22.90
C GLU A 25 5.67 -29.42 -23.69
N LYS A 26 5.43 -29.13 -24.95
CA LYS A 26 6.43 -28.53 -25.87
C LYS A 26 6.08 -27.06 -26.06
N LEU A 27 6.99 -26.20 -25.66
CA LEU A 27 6.85 -24.73 -25.75
C LEU A 27 7.93 -24.21 -26.72
N ILE A 28 7.63 -23.17 -27.50
CA ILE A 28 8.60 -22.50 -28.35
C ILE A 28 8.95 -21.16 -27.73
N VAL A 29 10.13 -21.05 -27.10
CA VAL A 29 10.62 -19.84 -26.45
C VAL A 29 11.84 -19.31 -27.20
N ASP A 30 11.80 -18.08 -27.71
CA ASP A 30 12.87 -17.47 -28.50
C ASP A 30 13.33 -18.35 -29.68
N GLY A 31 12.38 -19.04 -30.36
CA GLY A 31 12.64 -19.93 -31.46
C GLY A 31 13.22 -21.30 -31.08
N LYS A 32 13.40 -21.60 -29.79
CA LYS A 32 13.87 -22.91 -29.30
C LYS A 32 12.72 -23.70 -28.70
N VAL A 33 12.74 -25.01 -28.94
CA VAL A 33 11.77 -25.93 -28.33
C VAL A 33 12.23 -26.26 -26.90
N ILE A 34 11.39 -25.96 -25.92
CA ILE A 34 11.55 -26.32 -24.50
C ILE A 34 10.53 -27.44 -24.23
N ILE A 35 10.97 -28.55 -23.66
CA ILE A 35 10.09 -29.62 -23.18
C ILE A 35 10.10 -29.62 -21.67
N LEU A 36 8.92 -29.52 -21.05
CA LEU A 36 8.81 -29.51 -19.58
C LEU A 36 9.08 -30.92 -19.03
N ASN A 37 9.93 -30.99 -18.00
CA ASN A 37 10.30 -32.25 -17.36
C ASN A 37 9.30 -32.66 -16.26
N GLU A 38 8.53 -31.70 -15.75
CA GLU A 38 7.57 -31.87 -14.66
C GLU A 38 6.39 -30.90 -14.86
N ASP A 39 5.29 -31.09 -14.11
CA ASP A 39 4.15 -30.19 -14.14
C ASP A 39 4.54 -28.83 -13.55
N VAL A 40 4.19 -27.74 -14.24
CA VAL A 40 4.46 -26.37 -13.80
C VAL A 40 3.12 -25.67 -13.53
N PRO A 41 2.80 -25.31 -12.27
CA PRO A 41 1.57 -24.60 -11.95
C PRO A 41 1.53 -23.18 -12.56
N ALA A 42 0.32 -22.64 -12.75
CA ALA A 42 0.14 -21.26 -13.19
C ALA A 42 0.80 -20.27 -12.20
N GLY A 43 1.47 -19.25 -12.71
CA GLY A 43 2.24 -18.29 -11.94
C GLY A 43 3.66 -18.72 -11.58
N HIS A 44 4.00 -20.00 -11.78
CA HIS A 44 5.34 -20.54 -11.49
C HIS A 44 6.27 -20.45 -12.70
N LYS A 45 7.56 -20.65 -12.45
CA LYS A 45 8.65 -20.50 -13.43
C LYS A 45 9.19 -21.84 -13.89
N PHE A 46 9.62 -21.91 -15.15
CA PHE A 46 10.40 -23.03 -15.69
C PHE A 46 11.70 -22.55 -16.32
N ALA A 47 12.70 -23.41 -16.31
CA ALA A 47 14.05 -23.15 -16.80
C ALA A 47 14.10 -23.05 -18.33
N LEU A 48 14.73 -22.00 -18.85
CA LEU A 48 14.96 -21.82 -20.30
C LEU A 48 16.31 -22.38 -20.77
N LYS A 49 17.16 -22.79 -19.83
CA LYS A 49 18.47 -23.41 -20.07
C LYS A 49 18.84 -24.36 -18.95
N ASP A 50 19.92 -25.10 -19.12
CA ASP A 50 20.54 -25.83 -18.00
C ASP A 50 21.20 -24.87 -17.02
N PHE A 51 21.13 -25.17 -15.73
CA PHE A 51 21.79 -24.44 -14.65
C PHE A 51 22.78 -25.36 -13.92
N THR A 52 23.94 -24.82 -13.59
CA THR A 52 24.85 -25.40 -12.60
C THR A 52 24.38 -25.02 -11.18
N GLU A 53 24.85 -25.74 -10.15
CA GLU A 53 24.65 -25.35 -8.78
C GLU A 53 25.29 -23.98 -8.49
N GLY A 54 24.60 -23.10 -7.75
CA GLY A 54 25.06 -21.77 -7.44
C GLY A 54 24.87 -20.74 -8.58
N GLU A 55 24.29 -21.13 -9.70
CA GLU A 55 24.08 -20.22 -10.83
C GLU A 55 22.86 -19.33 -10.63
N ASN A 56 23.01 -18.03 -10.97
CA ASN A 56 21.93 -17.08 -10.84
C ASN A 56 20.72 -17.36 -11.73
N VAL A 57 19.55 -17.36 -11.13
CA VAL A 57 18.25 -17.34 -11.82
C VAL A 57 17.87 -15.88 -12.09
N ILE A 58 17.64 -15.56 -13.37
CA ILE A 58 17.34 -14.20 -13.83
C ILE A 58 15.86 -14.09 -14.19
N LYS A 59 15.15 -13.13 -13.58
CA LYS A 59 13.77 -12.76 -13.88
C LYS A 59 13.65 -11.23 -13.79
N TYR A 60 12.82 -10.62 -14.61
CA TYR A 60 12.75 -9.15 -14.75
C TYR A 60 14.07 -8.49 -15.18
N GLY A 61 15.00 -9.26 -15.75
CA GLY A 61 16.35 -8.78 -16.10
C GLY A 61 17.34 -8.75 -14.93
N TYR A 62 16.96 -9.23 -13.74
CA TYR A 62 17.76 -9.19 -12.52
C TYR A 62 17.86 -10.56 -11.86
N PRO A 63 18.93 -10.84 -11.09
CA PRO A 63 19.01 -12.06 -10.29
C PRO A 63 17.90 -12.09 -9.23
N ILE A 64 17.16 -13.21 -9.18
CA ILE A 64 16.15 -13.48 -8.15
C ILE A 64 16.65 -14.51 -7.12
N GLY A 65 17.92 -14.85 -7.15
CA GLY A 65 18.57 -15.87 -6.34
C GLY A 65 19.43 -16.78 -7.20
N HIS A 66 19.96 -17.85 -6.60
CA HIS A 66 20.77 -18.86 -7.29
C HIS A 66 20.20 -20.26 -7.06
N THR A 67 20.51 -21.18 -7.97
CA THR A 67 20.10 -22.58 -7.87
C THR A 67 20.83 -23.32 -6.76
N ARG A 68 20.10 -24.14 -5.97
CA ARG A 68 20.69 -24.99 -4.92
C ARG A 68 21.31 -26.27 -5.47
N THR A 69 20.90 -26.70 -6.65
CA THR A 69 21.32 -27.92 -7.31
C THR A 69 21.31 -27.70 -8.82
N VAL A 70 21.96 -28.61 -9.54
CA VAL A 70 21.88 -28.63 -11.01
C VAL A 70 20.42 -28.73 -11.45
N LYS A 71 20.03 -27.91 -12.43
CA LYS A 71 18.72 -27.92 -13.07
C LYS A 71 18.85 -28.04 -14.58
N LYS A 72 17.87 -28.68 -15.21
CA LYS A 72 17.83 -28.84 -16.66
C LYS A 72 16.84 -27.87 -17.29
N GLN A 73 17.05 -27.58 -18.56
CA GLN A 73 16.06 -26.88 -19.37
C GLN A 73 14.72 -27.62 -19.28
N GLY A 74 13.65 -26.87 -18.98
CA GLY A 74 12.30 -27.41 -18.80
C GLY A 74 11.96 -27.81 -17.35
N ASP A 75 12.90 -27.74 -16.40
CA ASP A 75 12.62 -28.01 -14.98
C ASP A 75 11.81 -26.86 -14.34
N TRP A 76 10.96 -27.19 -13.40
CA TRP A 76 10.25 -26.24 -12.56
C TRP A 76 11.21 -25.58 -11.57
N ILE A 77 11.25 -24.23 -11.59
CA ILE A 77 12.04 -23.40 -10.65
C ILE A 77 11.11 -22.85 -9.57
N ASN A 78 11.37 -23.24 -8.32
CA ASN A 78 10.54 -22.91 -7.17
C ASN A 78 11.38 -22.70 -5.90
N GLU A 79 10.73 -22.41 -4.76
CA GLU A 79 11.35 -22.13 -3.47
C GLU A 79 12.23 -23.27 -2.92
N ASN A 80 12.05 -24.50 -3.39
CA ASN A 80 12.82 -25.64 -2.91
C ASN A 80 14.19 -25.79 -3.62
N ASN A 81 14.31 -25.22 -4.82
CA ASN A 81 15.50 -25.39 -5.67
C ASN A 81 16.24 -24.08 -5.99
N ILE A 82 15.77 -22.96 -5.45
CA ILE A 82 16.43 -21.65 -5.51
C ILE A 82 16.71 -21.13 -4.10
N GLN A 83 17.79 -20.36 -3.94
CA GLN A 83 18.18 -19.70 -2.69
C GLN A 83 18.40 -18.20 -2.94
N THR A 84 18.04 -17.37 -1.94
CA THR A 84 18.30 -15.93 -1.94
C THR A 84 19.78 -15.58 -2.03
N ASN A 85 20.11 -14.49 -2.71
CA ASN A 85 21.43 -13.87 -2.72
C ASN A 85 21.56 -12.79 -1.63
N LEU A 86 20.50 -12.49 -0.88
CA LEU A 86 20.50 -11.42 0.10
C LEU A 86 21.41 -11.76 1.28
N ALA A 87 22.22 -10.79 1.65
CA ALA A 87 23.08 -10.79 2.83
C ALA A 87 22.83 -9.49 3.59
N GLY A 88 22.90 -9.51 4.93
CA GLY A 88 22.80 -8.43 5.89
C GLY A 88 22.79 -6.97 5.39
N LEU A 89 23.50 -6.10 6.12
CA LEU A 89 23.68 -4.69 5.70
C LEU A 89 24.62 -4.61 4.50
N LEU A 90 24.27 -3.74 3.54
CA LEU A 90 25.07 -3.53 2.33
C LEU A 90 25.50 -2.06 2.22
N GLU A 91 26.67 -1.86 1.60
CA GLU A 91 27.10 -0.54 1.11
C GLU A 91 26.63 -0.36 -0.32
N TYR A 92 26.13 0.84 -0.64
CA TYR A 92 25.59 1.16 -1.94
C TYR A 92 26.35 2.33 -2.57
N THR A 93 26.44 2.34 -3.89
CA THR A 93 27.03 3.43 -4.66
C THR A 93 25.94 4.12 -5.47
N TYR A 94 25.92 5.43 -5.43
CA TYR A 94 24.97 6.24 -6.21
C TYR A 94 25.36 6.26 -7.69
N ASN A 95 24.56 5.58 -8.51
CA ASN A 95 24.69 5.55 -9.96
C ASN A 95 23.39 6.10 -10.57
N PRO A 96 23.24 7.45 -10.68
CA PRO A 96 21.99 8.07 -11.08
C PRO A 96 21.58 7.64 -12.49
N THR A 97 20.32 7.27 -12.64
CA THR A 97 19.69 6.98 -13.92
C THR A 97 18.85 8.17 -14.35
N GLU A 98 19.01 8.62 -15.57
CA GLU A 98 18.15 9.65 -16.14
C GLU A 98 16.74 9.08 -16.37
N VAL A 99 15.72 9.82 -15.93
CA VAL A 99 14.30 9.45 -16.07
C VAL A 99 13.64 10.42 -17.04
N ASP A 100 13.18 9.90 -18.16
CA ASP A 100 12.30 10.58 -19.10
C ASP A 100 11.02 9.75 -19.27
N LEU A 101 9.92 10.24 -18.73
CA LEU A 101 8.64 9.55 -18.81
C LEU A 101 7.91 9.81 -20.12
N ASN A 102 8.18 10.96 -20.76
CA ASN A 102 7.55 11.41 -22.00
C ASN A 102 6.00 11.27 -21.99
N ILE A 103 5.37 11.54 -20.83
CA ILE A 103 3.94 11.48 -20.63
C ILE A 103 3.35 12.88 -20.73
N PRO A 104 2.42 13.13 -21.66
CA PRO A 104 1.84 14.46 -21.82
C PRO A 104 0.98 14.87 -20.62
N HIS A 105 1.02 16.14 -20.29
CA HIS A 105 0.09 16.73 -19.32
C HIS A 105 -1.34 16.74 -19.88
N LYS A 106 -2.32 16.42 -19.02
CA LYS A 106 -3.76 16.46 -19.32
C LYS A 106 -4.48 17.27 -18.25
N ASP A 107 -5.34 18.19 -18.65
CA ASP A 107 -6.18 18.97 -17.73
C ASP A 107 -7.33 18.12 -17.18
N LEU A 108 -7.01 17.19 -16.28
CA LEU A 108 -7.98 16.31 -15.63
C LEU A 108 -8.28 16.79 -14.21
N THR A 109 -9.54 16.67 -13.83
CA THR A 109 -10.03 17.01 -12.50
C THR A 109 -10.81 15.85 -11.88
N PHE A 110 -10.97 15.91 -10.57
CA PHE A 110 -11.92 15.09 -9.81
C PHE A 110 -12.79 15.98 -8.91
N LYS A 111 -13.91 15.47 -8.43
CA LYS A 111 -14.82 16.17 -7.51
C LYS A 111 -14.40 15.92 -6.07
N GLY A 112 -13.67 16.85 -5.44
CA GLY A 112 -13.14 16.75 -4.07
C GLY A 112 -13.72 17.79 -3.13
N TYR A 113 -13.40 17.67 -1.84
CA TYR A 113 -13.78 18.60 -0.79
C TYR A 113 -12.58 19.47 -0.42
N ARG A 114 -12.66 20.79 -0.65
CA ARG A 114 -11.59 21.72 -0.25
C ARG A 114 -11.76 22.12 1.21
N ARG A 115 -10.72 21.90 1.99
CA ARG A 115 -10.69 22.26 3.42
C ARG A 115 -10.18 23.68 3.62
N LYS A 116 -10.46 24.24 4.80
CA LYS A 116 -10.10 25.64 5.16
C LYS A 116 -8.60 25.92 5.03
N ASN A 117 -7.75 24.96 5.34
CA ASN A 117 -6.30 25.05 5.18
C ASN A 117 -5.80 24.90 3.72
N GLY A 118 -6.71 24.75 2.76
CA GLY A 118 -6.41 24.54 1.34
C GLY A 118 -6.21 23.08 0.93
N ASP A 119 -6.13 22.15 1.87
CA ASP A 119 -6.01 20.72 1.59
C ASP A 119 -7.31 20.17 0.96
N VAL A 120 -7.22 19.00 0.32
CA VAL A 120 -8.32 18.39 -0.42
C VAL A 120 -8.60 16.99 0.09
N GLY A 121 -9.88 16.67 0.35
CA GLY A 121 -10.34 15.32 0.63
C GLY A 121 -11.11 14.72 -0.55
N VAL A 122 -11.05 13.41 -0.71
CA VAL A 122 -11.87 12.63 -1.66
C VAL A 122 -13.13 12.07 -0.98
N ARG A 123 -13.20 12.23 0.33
CA ARG A 123 -14.37 11.88 1.18
C ARG A 123 -14.68 13.03 2.14
N ASN A 124 -15.88 12.98 2.69
CA ASN A 124 -16.37 13.88 3.73
C ASN A 124 -17.00 13.05 4.85
N GLU A 125 -16.16 12.48 5.68
CA GLU A 125 -16.57 11.55 6.73
C GLU A 125 -16.52 12.21 8.11
N ILE A 126 -17.28 11.69 9.06
CA ILE A 126 -17.17 12.02 10.48
C ILE A 126 -16.43 10.88 11.17
N TRP A 127 -15.32 11.21 11.80
CA TRP A 127 -14.48 10.23 12.49
C TRP A 127 -14.49 10.45 14.00
N ILE A 128 -14.57 9.35 14.76
CA ILE A 128 -14.46 9.34 16.20
C ILE A 128 -13.18 8.57 16.54
N ILE A 129 -12.19 9.30 17.07
CA ILE A 129 -10.83 8.80 17.25
C ILE A 129 -10.53 8.76 18.76
N PRO A 130 -10.36 7.57 19.36
CA PRO A 130 -9.93 7.46 20.75
C PRO A 130 -8.44 7.80 20.89
N THR A 131 -8.04 8.46 21.97
CA THR A 131 -6.63 8.63 22.35
C THR A 131 -6.06 7.38 23.02
N VAL A 132 -6.94 6.50 23.50
CA VAL A 132 -6.60 5.28 24.25
C VAL A 132 -7.65 4.19 24.06
N GLY A 133 -7.23 2.92 24.10
CA GLY A 133 -8.13 1.78 23.91
C GLY A 133 -9.23 1.64 24.96
N CYS A 134 -9.07 2.22 26.16
CA CYS A 134 -10.06 2.15 27.24
C CYS A 134 -11.43 2.77 26.89
N VAL A 135 -11.48 3.68 25.93
CA VAL A 135 -12.72 4.35 25.49
C VAL A 135 -13.29 3.78 24.19
N ASN A 136 -12.78 2.65 23.70
CA ASN A 136 -13.26 2.00 22.46
C ASN A 136 -14.77 1.70 22.50
N GLY A 137 -15.31 1.31 23.66
CA GLY A 137 -16.73 1.04 23.82
C GLY A 137 -17.60 2.25 23.53
N ILE A 138 -17.28 3.38 24.15
CA ILE A 138 -18.06 4.62 23.99
C ILE A 138 -17.93 5.19 22.56
N VAL A 139 -16.74 5.17 21.94
CA VAL A 139 -16.59 5.70 20.57
C VAL A 139 -17.43 4.91 19.56
N ASN A 140 -17.54 3.58 19.73
CA ASN A 140 -18.42 2.75 18.90
C ASN A 140 -19.89 3.09 19.10
N GLN A 141 -20.35 3.27 20.35
CA GLN A 141 -21.73 3.66 20.65
C GLN A 141 -22.08 5.04 20.08
N LEU A 142 -21.17 6.00 20.18
CA LEU A 142 -21.33 7.33 19.61
C LEU A 142 -21.46 7.30 18.08
N ALA A 143 -20.61 6.55 17.39
CA ALA A 143 -20.70 6.37 15.94
C ALA A 143 -22.04 5.76 15.52
N GLU A 144 -22.49 4.73 16.24
CA GLU A 144 -23.78 4.10 15.97
C GLU A 144 -24.95 5.03 16.26
N GLY A 145 -24.90 5.77 17.38
CA GLY A 145 -25.91 6.77 17.74
C GLY A 145 -26.09 7.82 16.66
N LEU A 146 -25.00 8.44 16.19
CA LEU A 146 -25.07 9.45 15.13
C LEU A 146 -25.55 8.86 13.79
N ARG A 147 -25.12 7.64 13.43
CA ARG A 147 -25.61 6.95 12.23
C ARG A 147 -27.14 6.74 12.27
N ARG A 148 -27.68 6.36 13.42
CA ARG A 148 -29.12 6.19 13.59
C ARG A 148 -29.89 7.53 13.47
N GLU A 149 -29.39 8.58 14.13
CA GLU A 149 -30.03 9.91 14.08
C GLU A 149 -30.05 10.53 12.68
N THR A 150 -28.99 10.31 11.91
CA THR A 150 -28.82 10.91 10.58
C THR A 150 -29.25 9.97 9.44
N GLU A 151 -29.66 8.74 9.74
CA GLU A 151 -29.90 7.67 8.78
C GLU A 151 -28.70 7.45 7.83
N GLY A 152 -27.49 7.80 8.31
CA GLY A 152 -26.25 7.73 7.50
C GLY A 152 -26.20 8.72 6.33
N LYS A 153 -27.04 9.74 6.30
CA LYS A 153 -27.12 10.75 5.23
C LYS A 153 -26.26 11.99 5.53
N GLY A 154 -26.03 12.82 4.53
CA GLY A 154 -25.37 14.13 4.67
C GLY A 154 -23.84 14.10 4.71
N VAL A 155 -23.23 12.93 4.95
CA VAL A 155 -21.77 12.69 4.88
C VAL A 155 -21.50 11.32 4.27
N ASP A 156 -20.26 11.09 3.82
CA ASP A 156 -19.92 9.83 3.13
C ASP A 156 -19.88 8.63 4.09
N ALA A 157 -19.47 8.83 5.35
CA ALA A 157 -19.53 7.82 6.41
C ALA A 157 -19.41 8.45 7.82
N ILE A 158 -19.83 7.69 8.83
CA ILE A 158 -19.62 8.00 10.26
C ILE A 158 -18.93 6.79 10.87
N MET A 159 -17.67 6.95 11.30
CA MET A 159 -16.80 5.84 11.70
C MET A 159 -16.11 6.11 13.03
N ALA A 160 -16.08 5.08 13.89
CA ALA A 160 -15.14 5.03 15.01
C ALA A 160 -13.93 4.17 14.62
N PHE A 161 -12.77 4.52 15.15
CA PHE A 161 -11.51 3.80 14.91
C PHE A 161 -10.93 3.24 16.21
N PRO A 162 -11.53 2.17 16.78
CA PRO A 162 -11.04 1.54 18.00
C PRO A 162 -9.64 0.97 17.79
N HIS A 163 -8.80 1.05 18.83
CA HIS A 163 -7.44 0.51 18.81
C HIS A 163 -6.99 0.15 20.24
N ASN A 164 -5.84 -0.55 20.35
CA ASN A 164 -5.31 -1.05 21.63
C ASN A 164 -4.07 -0.27 22.12
N TYR A 165 -3.96 1.00 21.75
CA TYR A 165 -2.79 1.85 22.02
C TYR A 165 -3.16 3.00 22.96
N GLY A 166 -2.17 3.87 23.27
CA GLY A 166 -2.34 5.13 23.98
C GLY A 166 -2.10 5.08 25.48
N CYS A 167 -2.02 3.88 26.08
CA CYS A 167 -1.64 3.68 27.46
C CYS A 167 -0.56 2.60 27.58
N SER A 168 0.29 2.71 28.61
CA SER A 168 1.36 1.75 28.89
C SER A 168 2.37 1.56 27.73
N GLN A 169 2.51 2.55 26.88
CA GLN A 169 3.50 2.62 25.80
C GLN A 169 4.66 3.53 26.17
N LEU A 170 5.86 3.17 25.74
CA LEU A 170 7.12 3.89 25.97
C LEU A 170 7.84 4.21 24.67
N GLY A 171 8.69 5.23 24.69
CA GLY A 171 9.61 5.57 23.62
C GLY A 171 8.91 5.73 22.26
N ASP A 172 9.49 5.10 21.24
CA ASP A 172 9.03 5.22 19.85
C ASP A 172 7.61 4.71 19.65
N ASP A 173 7.17 3.67 20.38
CA ASP A 173 5.80 3.16 20.27
C ASP A 173 4.77 4.21 20.70
N HIS A 174 5.09 5.00 21.74
CA HIS A 174 4.23 6.11 22.17
C HIS A 174 4.23 7.24 21.14
N GLU A 175 5.40 7.62 20.64
CA GLU A 175 5.53 8.67 19.61
C GLU A 175 4.84 8.26 18.30
N ASN A 176 4.99 7.02 17.87
CA ASN A 176 4.32 6.48 16.67
C ASN A 176 2.79 6.54 16.82
N THR A 177 2.27 6.16 18.00
CA THR A 177 0.84 6.26 18.30
C THR A 177 0.35 7.69 18.20
N LYS A 178 1.05 8.64 18.83
CA LYS A 178 0.73 10.07 18.77
C LYS A 178 0.69 10.59 17.34
N LYS A 179 1.74 10.28 16.54
CA LYS A 179 1.87 10.73 15.15
C LYS A 179 0.73 10.21 14.29
N ILE A 180 0.47 8.89 14.34
CA ILE A 180 -0.59 8.28 13.52
C ILE A 180 -1.97 8.85 13.87
N LEU A 181 -2.30 8.96 15.17
CA LEU A 181 -3.59 9.53 15.59
C LEU A 181 -3.71 11.02 15.21
N ARG A 182 -2.63 11.81 15.35
CA ARG A 182 -2.59 13.21 14.86
C ARG A 182 -2.93 13.27 13.37
N ASP A 183 -2.29 12.42 12.58
CA ASP A 183 -2.42 12.43 11.13
C ASP A 183 -3.82 12.00 10.68
N MET A 184 -4.45 11.10 11.43
CA MET A 184 -5.86 10.77 11.23
C MET A 184 -6.76 11.98 11.54
N VAL A 185 -6.55 12.67 12.69
CA VAL A 185 -7.35 13.85 13.06
C VAL A 185 -7.25 14.96 12.01
N LEU A 186 -6.06 15.16 11.44
CA LEU A 186 -5.79 16.21 10.45
C LEU A 186 -6.00 15.75 9.00
N HIS A 187 -6.51 14.52 8.77
CA HIS A 187 -6.65 13.97 7.42
C HIS A 187 -7.81 14.66 6.67
N PRO A 188 -7.61 15.10 5.41
CA PRO A 188 -8.62 15.86 4.67
C PRO A 188 -9.86 15.07 4.27
N ASN A 189 -9.83 13.73 4.29
CA ASN A 189 -11.02 12.90 4.08
C ASN A 189 -12.00 12.98 5.27
N ALA A 190 -11.54 13.41 6.46
CA ALA A 190 -12.42 13.73 7.56
C ALA A 190 -13.04 15.12 7.34
N GLY A 191 -14.35 15.17 7.21
CA GLY A 191 -15.15 16.41 7.25
C GLY A 191 -15.25 16.96 8.66
N ALA A 192 -15.27 16.06 9.66
CA ALA A 192 -15.21 16.41 11.07
C ALA A 192 -14.67 15.26 11.92
N VAL A 193 -14.09 15.58 13.07
CA VAL A 193 -13.48 14.62 14.00
C VAL A 193 -13.88 14.93 15.45
N LEU A 194 -14.33 13.89 16.17
CA LEU A 194 -14.41 13.91 17.62
C LEU A 194 -13.26 13.07 18.19
N VAL A 195 -12.36 13.71 18.93
CA VAL A 195 -11.29 13.04 19.67
C VAL A 195 -11.80 12.72 21.07
N VAL A 196 -11.73 11.46 21.49
CA VAL A 196 -12.23 10.99 22.78
C VAL A 196 -11.08 10.42 23.61
N GLY A 197 -10.81 11.05 24.76
CA GLY A 197 -9.84 10.59 25.73
C GLY A 197 -10.48 10.05 27.00
N LEU A 198 -9.72 9.26 27.76
CA LEU A 198 -10.11 8.82 29.11
C LEU A 198 -9.80 9.90 30.15
N GLY A 199 -8.52 10.33 30.21
CA GLY A 199 -8.03 11.35 31.14
C GLY A 199 -6.81 10.96 31.97
N CYS A 200 -6.44 9.67 32.04
CA CYS A 200 -5.27 9.15 32.76
C CYS A 200 -4.29 8.35 31.91
N GLU A 201 -4.50 8.29 30.60
CA GLU A 201 -3.63 7.61 29.65
C GLU A 201 -2.27 8.31 29.44
N ASN A 202 -1.27 7.56 28.94
CA ASN A 202 0.02 8.17 28.54
C ASN A 202 -0.15 9.17 27.40
N ASN A 203 -1.05 8.90 26.46
CA ASN A 203 -1.41 9.83 25.38
C ASN A 203 -2.44 10.86 25.87
N GLN A 204 -2.04 11.68 26.89
CA GLN A 204 -2.88 12.67 27.55
C GLN A 204 -3.63 13.57 26.54
N PRO A 205 -4.96 13.73 26.65
CA PRO A 205 -5.76 14.51 25.69
C PRO A 205 -5.31 15.95 25.53
N ASP A 206 -4.90 16.61 26.59
CA ASP A 206 -4.46 18.00 26.54
C ASP A 206 -3.09 18.13 25.83
N ILE A 207 -2.13 17.23 26.13
CA ILE A 207 -0.84 17.14 25.43
C ILE A 207 -1.03 16.77 23.96
N PHE A 208 -1.95 15.82 23.68
CA PHE A 208 -2.28 15.44 22.31
C PHE A 208 -2.87 16.61 21.52
N ARG A 209 -3.73 17.43 22.14
CA ARG A 209 -4.29 18.63 21.53
C ARG A 209 -3.20 19.64 21.15
N GLU A 210 -2.23 19.87 22.02
CA GLU A 210 -1.08 20.74 21.74
C GLU A 210 -0.22 20.16 20.58
N PHE A 211 -0.05 18.83 20.55
CA PHE A 211 0.71 18.14 19.51
C PHE A 211 0.06 18.21 18.12
N LEU A 212 -1.26 18.40 18.03
CA LEU A 212 -1.92 18.62 16.73
C LEU A 212 -1.42 19.89 16.03
N GLY A 213 -1.01 20.92 16.78
CA GLY A 213 -0.72 22.23 16.23
C GLY A 213 -1.98 22.94 15.71
N ASP A 214 -1.90 23.56 14.55
CA ASP A 214 -3.03 24.27 13.95
C ASP A 214 -4.08 23.29 13.40
N TYR A 215 -5.34 23.45 13.82
CA TYR A 215 -6.47 22.71 13.33
C TYR A 215 -7.75 23.57 13.30
N ASP A 216 -8.72 23.18 12.49
CA ASP A 216 -10.03 23.84 12.44
C ASP A 216 -10.90 23.41 13.64
N SER A 217 -11.02 24.25 14.66
CA SER A 217 -11.78 24.00 15.89
C SER A 217 -13.30 23.82 15.65
N ASP A 218 -13.82 24.27 14.50
CA ASP A 218 -15.20 24.03 14.11
C ASP A 218 -15.43 22.58 13.65
N ARG A 219 -14.35 21.89 13.25
CA ARG A 219 -14.40 20.52 12.69
C ARG A 219 -13.71 19.49 13.55
N VAL A 220 -12.91 19.90 14.53
CA VAL A 220 -12.23 18.99 15.47
C VAL A 220 -12.64 19.37 16.88
N LYS A 221 -13.29 18.45 17.58
CA LYS A 221 -13.69 18.62 18.98
C LYS A 221 -13.11 17.53 19.85
N PHE A 222 -13.06 17.80 21.16
CA PHE A 222 -12.44 16.91 22.15
C PHE A 222 -13.43 16.63 23.27
N MET A 223 -13.43 15.41 23.76
CA MET A 223 -14.12 14.98 24.97
C MET A 223 -13.18 14.14 25.81
N VAL A 224 -13.15 14.40 27.13
CA VAL A 224 -12.42 13.58 28.11
C VAL A 224 -13.45 12.93 29.01
N THR A 225 -13.59 11.61 28.95
CA THR A 225 -14.69 10.90 29.61
C THR A 225 -14.69 11.05 31.13
N GLN A 226 -13.52 11.09 31.78
CA GLN A 226 -13.42 11.35 33.25
C GLN A 226 -13.77 12.78 33.68
N LYS A 227 -13.92 13.72 32.73
CA LYS A 227 -14.25 15.13 33.02
C LYS A 227 -15.73 15.47 32.78
N VAL A 228 -16.54 14.53 32.27
CA VAL A 228 -17.96 14.73 31.98
C VAL A 228 -18.83 13.79 32.82
N GLY A 229 -20.09 14.18 33.05
CA GLY A 229 -21.01 13.39 33.85
C GLY A 229 -21.63 12.20 33.11
N ASP A 230 -21.98 12.41 31.84
CA ASP A 230 -22.47 11.37 30.92
C ASP A 230 -21.75 11.53 29.57
N GLU A 231 -20.86 10.58 29.28
CA GLU A 231 -20.01 10.60 28.10
C GLU A 231 -20.79 10.37 26.79
N TYR A 232 -21.94 9.68 26.87
CA TYR A 232 -22.77 9.48 25.69
C TYR A 232 -23.53 10.76 25.31
N GLU A 233 -24.20 11.39 26.28
CA GLU A 233 -24.94 12.63 26.06
C GLU A 233 -24.04 13.79 25.61
N GLU A 234 -22.88 13.97 26.24
CA GLU A 234 -21.95 15.03 25.84
C GLU A 234 -21.31 14.73 24.50
N GLY A 235 -20.91 13.47 24.26
CA GLY A 235 -20.36 13.03 22.96
C GLY A 235 -21.35 13.23 21.82
N MET A 236 -22.63 12.86 22.00
CA MET A 236 -23.67 13.06 20.99
C MET A 236 -23.95 14.54 20.73
N LYS A 237 -23.92 15.39 21.76
CA LYS A 237 -24.05 16.84 21.58
C LYS A 237 -22.94 17.39 20.69
N LEU A 238 -21.67 17.04 20.95
CA LEU A 238 -20.52 17.44 20.14
C LEU A 238 -20.62 16.91 18.71
N LEU A 239 -21.05 15.66 18.55
CA LEU A 239 -21.21 15.05 17.22
C LEU A 239 -22.30 15.69 16.39
N ARG A 240 -23.44 16.11 16.99
CA ARG A 240 -24.49 16.85 16.27
C ARG A 240 -23.99 18.21 15.77
N GLU A 241 -23.15 18.91 16.55
CA GLU A 241 -22.51 20.16 16.11
C GLU A 241 -21.55 19.91 14.94
N LEU A 242 -20.71 18.87 15.02
CA LEU A 242 -19.80 18.45 13.95
C LEU A 242 -20.53 18.03 12.68
N TYR A 243 -21.62 17.27 12.81
CA TYR A 243 -22.46 16.85 11.71
C TYR A 243 -23.14 18.05 11.03
N ALA A 244 -23.70 18.99 11.81
CA ALA A 244 -24.34 20.19 11.28
C ALA A 244 -23.37 21.06 10.45
N LYS A 245 -22.08 20.94 10.68
CA LYS A 245 -21.04 21.59 9.88
C LYS A 245 -20.66 20.75 8.66
N ALA A 246 -20.28 19.51 8.85
CA ALA A 246 -19.78 18.62 7.80
C ALA A 246 -20.83 18.31 6.71
N SER A 247 -22.12 18.17 7.10
CA SER A 247 -23.21 17.86 6.17
C SER A 247 -23.51 18.96 5.12
N LYS A 248 -22.91 20.14 5.30
CA LYS A 248 -23.04 21.28 4.37
C LYS A 248 -21.90 21.37 3.35
N ASP A 249 -20.90 20.51 3.45
CA ASP A 249 -19.78 20.53 2.51
C ASP A 249 -20.22 20.04 1.14
N GLU A 250 -19.71 20.70 0.12
CA GLU A 250 -19.99 20.36 -1.28
C GLU A 250 -18.69 20.01 -2.01
N ARG A 251 -18.80 19.10 -2.99
CA ARG A 251 -17.69 18.75 -3.86
C ARG A 251 -17.45 19.85 -4.90
N VAL A 252 -16.19 20.16 -5.14
CA VAL A 252 -15.75 21.12 -6.16
C VAL A 252 -14.78 20.44 -7.14
N ASP A 253 -14.58 21.06 -8.30
CA ASP A 253 -13.54 20.61 -9.24
C ASP A 253 -12.15 20.86 -8.66
N VAL A 254 -11.34 19.80 -8.62
CA VAL A 254 -9.97 19.80 -8.11
C VAL A 254 -9.05 19.21 -9.16
N PRO A 255 -7.93 19.86 -9.50
CA PRO A 255 -7.00 19.31 -10.48
C PRO A 255 -6.36 18.01 -9.98
N LEU A 256 -6.08 17.10 -10.91
CA LEU A 256 -5.49 15.79 -10.59
C LEU A 256 -4.14 15.90 -9.88
N SER A 257 -3.46 17.03 -10.04
CA SER A 257 -2.22 17.36 -9.32
C SER A 257 -2.34 17.43 -7.79
N GLU A 258 -3.56 17.47 -7.25
CA GLU A 258 -3.82 17.40 -5.80
C GLU A 258 -4.03 15.97 -5.31
N LEU A 259 -4.18 14.99 -6.21
CA LEU A 259 -4.42 13.60 -5.82
C LEU A 259 -3.15 12.96 -5.26
N ARG A 260 -3.29 12.26 -4.13
CA ARG A 260 -2.24 11.53 -3.43
C ARG A 260 -2.67 10.09 -3.23
N VAL A 261 -1.88 9.13 -3.71
CA VAL A 261 -2.21 7.71 -3.63
C VAL A 261 -1.11 6.92 -2.93
N GLY A 262 -1.51 5.98 -2.10
CA GLY A 262 -0.62 4.98 -1.51
C GLY A 262 -0.58 3.71 -2.34
N LEU A 263 0.60 3.14 -2.52
CA LEU A 263 0.83 1.94 -3.31
C LEU A 263 1.14 0.76 -2.38
N LYS A 264 0.31 -0.27 -2.42
CA LYS A 264 0.35 -1.42 -1.50
C LYS A 264 0.18 -2.72 -2.26
N CYS A 265 0.75 -3.82 -1.77
CA CYS A 265 0.36 -5.16 -2.20
C CYS A 265 0.23 -6.11 -1.01
N GLY A 266 -0.63 -7.11 -1.14
CA GLY A 266 -0.82 -8.15 -0.14
C GLY A 266 -1.42 -9.40 -0.77
N GLY A 267 -1.03 -10.60 -0.26
CA GLY A 267 -1.41 -11.85 -0.90
C GLY A 267 -0.89 -11.97 -2.33
N SER A 268 0.35 -11.51 -2.58
CA SER A 268 0.99 -11.49 -3.90
C SER A 268 1.21 -12.91 -4.44
N ASP A 269 1.12 -13.03 -5.77
CA ASP A 269 1.36 -14.25 -6.56
C ASP A 269 2.35 -14.00 -7.70
N GLY A 270 2.64 -15.01 -8.51
CA GLY A 270 3.56 -14.93 -9.65
C GLY A 270 3.12 -13.93 -10.74
N PHE A 271 1.86 -13.53 -10.76
CA PHE A 271 1.32 -12.55 -11.72
C PHE A 271 1.40 -11.11 -11.21
N SER A 272 1.65 -10.90 -9.92
CA SER A 272 1.68 -9.56 -9.31
C SER A 272 2.63 -8.60 -10.03
N GLY A 273 3.86 -9.05 -10.32
CA GLY A 273 4.86 -8.27 -11.06
C GLY A 273 4.69 -8.25 -12.58
N ILE A 274 3.62 -8.86 -13.11
CA ILE A 274 3.34 -8.95 -14.55
C ILE A 274 2.09 -8.14 -14.91
N THR A 275 1.09 -8.07 -14.04
CA THR A 275 -0.21 -7.45 -14.29
C THR A 275 -0.46 -6.23 -13.39
N ALA A 276 -0.95 -6.45 -12.19
CA ALA A 276 -1.43 -5.38 -11.32
C ALA A 276 -0.33 -4.40 -10.86
N ASN A 277 0.87 -4.87 -10.51
CA ASN A 277 1.94 -3.98 -10.06
C ASN A 277 2.49 -3.10 -11.20
N PRO A 278 2.79 -3.61 -12.42
CA PRO A 278 3.14 -2.76 -13.55
C PRO A 278 2.02 -1.79 -13.95
N LEU A 279 0.74 -2.20 -13.85
CA LEU A 279 -0.39 -1.32 -14.09
C LEU A 279 -0.40 -0.14 -13.10
N LEU A 280 -0.18 -0.40 -11.80
CA LEU A 280 -0.02 0.65 -10.80
C LEU A 280 1.17 1.55 -11.11
N GLY A 281 2.28 0.97 -11.57
CA GLY A 281 3.46 1.71 -11.97
C GLY A 281 3.20 2.67 -13.12
N MET A 282 2.51 2.21 -14.16
CA MET A 282 2.09 3.05 -15.28
C MET A 282 1.14 4.17 -14.83
N PHE A 283 0.20 3.86 -13.94
CA PHE A 283 -0.68 4.87 -13.34
C PHE A 283 0.09 5.86 -12.46
N SER A 284 1.06 5.39 -11.64
CA SER A 284 1.90 6.24 -10.80
C SER A 284 2.69 7.25 -11.65
N ASP A 285 3.33 6.79 -12.71
CA ASP A 285 4.05 7.65 -13.65
C ASP A 285 3.13 8.67 -14.31
N PHE A 286 1.93 8.24 -14.73
CA PHE A 286 0.92 9.14 -15.26
C PHE A 286 0.51 10.21 -14.22
N LEU A 287 0.17 9.81 -12.99
CA LEU A 287 -0.25 10.73 -11.93
C LEU A 287 0.84 11.76 -11.61
N ILE A 288 2.09 11.33 -11.52
CA ILE A 288 3.25 12.22 -11.26
C ILE A 288 3.45 13.18 -12.41
N ALA A 289 3.30 12.73 -13.66
CA ALA A 289 3.34 13.61 -14.84
C ALA A 289 2.22 14.66 -14.84
N GLN A 290 1.09 14.40 -14.15
CA GLN A 290 0.03 15.39 -13.91
C GLN A 290 0.29 16.27 -12.66
N GLY A 291 1.43 16.12 -12.00
CA GLY A 291 1.80 16.86 -10.79
C GLY A 291 1.23 16.30 -9.49
N GLY A 292 0.65 15.09 -9.51
CA GLY A 292 0.16 14.38 -8.33
C GLY A 292 1.25 13.66 -7.54
N THR A 293 0.84 12.83 -6.58
CA THR A 293 1.77 12.17 -5.65
C THR A 293 1.45 10.69 -5.50
N SER A 294 2.49 9.87 -5.55
CA SER A 294 2.44 8.44 -5.22
C SER A 294 3.39 8.14 -4.06
N VAL A 295 2.99 7.22 -3.18
CA VAL A 295 3.82 6.79 -2.04
C VAL A 295 3.98 5.28 -2.08
N LEU A 296 5.22 4.82 -2.15
CA LEU A 296 5.60 3.41 -2.00
C LEU A 296 6.03 3.15 -0.56
N THR A 297 5.58 2.07 0.03
CA THR A 297 5.97 1.61 1.36
C THR A 297 6.32 0.12 1.35
N GLU A 298 6.25 -0.56 2.50
CA GLU A 298 6.63 -1.97 2.63
C GLU A 298 8.14 -2.16 2.43
N VAL A 299 8.94 -1.45 3.22
CA VAL A 299 10.41 -1.44 3.05
C VAL A 299 11.03 -2.83 2.95
N PRO A 300 10.61 -3.86 3.74
CA PRO A 300 11.12 -5.22 3.56
C PRO A 300 10.84 -5.83 2.17
N GLU A 301 9.86 -5.32 1.44
CA GLU A 301 9.56 -5.76 0.06
C GLU A 301 10.35 -4.98 -1.01
N MET A 302 11.29 -4.14 -0.60
CA MET A 302 12.24 -3.47 -1.49
C MET A 302 13.59 -4.19 -1.51
N PHE A 303 13.87 -5.08 -0.54
CA PHE A 303 15.16 -5.76 -0.41
C PHE A 303 15.44 -6.67 -1.62
N GLY A 304 16.56 -6.42 -2.30
CA GLY A 304 16.93 -7.06 -3.56
C GLY A 304 16.51 -6.27 -4.81
N ALA A 305 15.69 -5.23 -4.66
CA ALA A 305 15.33 -4.28 -5.72
C ALA A 305 15.67 -2.83 -5.37
N GLU A 306 16.26 -2.58 -4.19
CA GLU A 306 16.51 -1.26 -3.63
C GLU A 306 17.40 -0.38 -4.52
N THR A 307 18.36 -0.96 -5.22
CA THR A 307 19.27 -0.21 -6.12
C THR A 307 18.52 0.44 -7.28
N ILE A 308 17.41 -0.15 -7.73
CA ILE A 308 16.54 0.42 -8.76
C ILE A 308 15.91 1.74 -8.28
N LEU A 309 15.50 1.79 -7.01
CA LEU A 309 14.94 2.99 -6.37
C LEU A 309 16.05 4.01 -6.08
N MET A 310 17.16 3.56 -5.51
CA MET A 310 18.33 4.38 -5.15
C MET A 310 18.90 5.13 -6.36
N ASN A 311 19.02 4.47 -7.51
CA ASN A 311 19.55 5.08 -8.73
C ASN A 311 18.59 6.06 -9.39
N ARG A 312 17.32 6.09 -8.98
CA ARG A 312 16.31 7.06 -9.41
C ARG A 312 16.08 8.18 -8.39
N CYS A 313 16.84 8.24 -7.31
CA CYS A 313 16.81 9.38 -6.41
C CYS A 313 17.24 10.64 -7.14
N ARG A 314 16.50 11.74 -6.98
CA ARG A 314 16.72 13.00 -7.72
C ARG A 314 18.09 13.63 -7.43
N ASN A 315 18.66 13.33 -6.27
CA ASN A 315 19.96 13.83 -5.84
C ASN A 315 20.63 12.86 -4.87
N LYS A 316 21.86 13.19 -4.47
CA LYS A 316 22.65 12.34 -3.57
C LYS A 316 22.09 12.29 -2.15
N GLU A 317 21.51 13.36 -1.67
CA GLU A 317 20.90 13.43 -0.33
C GLU A 317 19.74 12.43 -0.23
N LEU A 318 18.84 12.40 -1.20
CA LEU A 318 17.74 11.43 -1.26
C LEU A 318 18.23 9.99 -1.42
N PHE A 319 19.34 9.79 -2.16
CA PHE A 319 19.98 8.49 -2.22
C PHE A 319 20.45 8.04 -0.81
N GLU A 320 21.13 8.91 -0.06
CA GLU A 320 21.60 8.60 1.30
C GLU A 320 20.44 8.34 2.27
N GLU A 321 19.35 9.11 2.16
CA GLU A 321 18.12 8.87 2.92
C GLU A 321 17.46 7.52 2.54
N THR A 322 17.49 7.13 1.26
CA THR A 322 16.96 5.84 0.80
C THR A 322 17.83 4.68 1.30
N VAL A 323 19.16 4.83 1.27
CA VAL A 323 20.08 3.85 1.86
C VAL A 323 19.79 3.66 3.36
N LYS A 324 19.61 4.78 4.07
CA LYS A 324 19.24 4.75 5.50
C LYS A 324 17.91 4.04 5.72
N LEU A 325 16.87 4.37 4.94
CA LEU A 325 15.54 3.73 5.01
C LEU A 325 15.66 2.20 4.91
N ILE A 326 16.43 1.70 3.96
CA ILE A 326 16.62 0.27 3.72
C ILE A 326 17.42 -0.38 4.85
N ASN A 327 18.56 0.21 5.23
CA ASN A 327 19.45 -0.37 6.21
C ASN A 327 18.88 -0.31 7.64
N ASP A 328 18.18 0.76 8.01
CA ASP A 328 17.47 0.84 9.31
C ASP A 328 16.46 -0.31 9.47
N PHE A 329 15.76 -0.68 8.42
CA PHE A 329 14.80 -1.79 8.47
C PHE A 329 15.49 -3.17 8.51
N LYS A 330 16.62 -3.34 7.83
CA LYS A 330 17.45 -4.55 7.96
C LYS A 330 18.00 -4.67 9.38
N GLU A 331 18.49 -3.57 9.95
CA GLU A 331 18.99 -3.53 11.33
C GLU A 331 17.89 -3.81 12.35
N TYR A 332 16.65 -3.34 12.11
CA TYR A 332 15.49 -3.69 12.92
C TYR A 332 15.30 -5.21 13.03
N PHE A 333 15.35 -5.97 11.92
CA PHE A 333 15.28 -7.42 11.97
C PHE A 333 16.46 -8.04 12.72
N LEU A 334 17.68 -7.62 12.40
CA LEU A 334 18.89 -8.15 13.02
C LEU A 334 18.93 -7.90 14.54
N SER A 335 18.50 -6.73 14.99
CA SER A 335 18.42 -6.38 16.42
C SER A 335 17.43 -7.24 17.22
N HIS A 336 16.45 -7.84 16.52
CA HIS A 336 15.51 -8.80 17.11
C HIS A 336 15.91 -10.27 16.91
N GLY A 337 17.10 -10.53 16.33
CA GLY A 337 17.57 -11.88 16.05
C GLY A 337 16.87 -12.57 14.88
N GLU A 338 16.18 -11.80 14.03
CA GLU A 338 15.42 -12.32 12.88
C GLU A 338 16.22 -12.16 11.57
N PRO A 339 16.12 -13.12 10.65
CA PRO A 339 16.79 -13.02 9.36
C PRO A 339 16.10 -11.99 8.45
N VAL A 340 16.92 -11.26 7.68
CA VAL A 340 16.43 -10.25 6.72
C VAL A 340 15.55 -10.86 5.61
N GLY A 341 15.73 -12.14 5.30
CA GLY A 341 15.14 -12.82 4.14
C GLY A 341 13.93 -13.72 4.42
N GLU A 342 13.21 -13.58 5.55
CA GLU A 342 12.07 -14.45 5.88
C GLU A 342 10.86 -14.32 4.94
N ASN A 343 10.63 -13.16 4.36
CA ASN A 343 9.65 -13.01 3.28
C ASN A 343 10.19 -13.68 1.98
N PRO A 344 9.41 -14.34 1.14
CA PRO A 344 7.95 -14.39 0.99
C PRO A 344 7.22 -15.35 1.96
N SER A 345 5.95 -15.03 2.24
CA SER A 345 5.09 -15.89 3.06
C SER A 345 4.78 -17.24 2.36
N PRO A 346 4.33 -18.26 3.10
CA PRO A 346 3.91 -19.53 2.49
C PRO A 346 2.90 -19.36 1.35
N GLY A 347 1.95 -18.43 1.49
CA GLY A 347 0.96 -18.13 0.45
C GLY A 347 1.56 -17.52 -0.81
N ASN A 348 2.59 -16.68 -0.68
CA ASN A 348 3.32 -16.13 -1.83
C ASN A 348 4.10 -17.23 -2.57
N LYS A 349 4.76 -18.14 -1.83
CA LYS A 349 5.50 -19.28 -2.40
C LYS A 349 4.56 -20.21 -3.18
N ALA A 350 3.42 -20.57 -2.59
CA ALA A 350 2.38 -21.34 -3.27
C ALA A 350 1.81 -20.62 -4.51
N GLY A 351 1.92 -19.31 -4.59
CA GLY A 351 1.52 -18.50 -5.75
C GLY A 351 2.62 -18.30 -6.81
N GLY A 352 3.81 -18.90 -6.65
CA GLY A 352 4.89 -18.89 -7.64
C GLY A 352 6.04 -17.93 -7.35
N ILE A 353 6.00 -17.18 -6.24
CA ILE A 353 7.13 -16.33 -5.78
C ILE A 353 8.10 -17.21 -4.99
N SER A 354 9.39 -17.19 -5.34
CA SER A 354 10.36 -18.13 -4.76
C SER A 354 11.29 -17.52 -3.71
N THR A 355 11.71 -16.28 -3.89
CA THR A 355 12.67 -15.57 -3.03
C THR A 355 12.19 -14.16 -2.70
N LEU A 356 12.86 -13.47 -1.78
CA LEU A 356 12.54 -12.08 -1.47
C LEU A 356 12.87 -11.15 -2.64
N GLU A 357 13.97 -11.40 -3.37
CA GLU A 357 14.32 -10.64 -4.58
C GLU A 357 13.26 -10.80 -5.67
N ASP A 358 12.75 -12.03 -5.88
CA ASP A 358 11.65 -12.29 -6.83
C ASP A 358 10.41 -11.47 -6.45
N LYS A 359 10.09 -11.42 -5.15
CA LYS A 359 8.99 -10.61 -4.63
C LYS A 359 9.27 -9.11 -4.79
N ALA A 360 10.43 -8.64 -4.36
CA ALA A 360 10.79 -7.22 -4.36
C ALA A 360 10.84 -6.62 -5.77
N LEU A 361 11.40 -7.32 -6.75
CA LEU A 361 11.42 -6.90 -8.14
C LEU A 361 10.00 -6.80 -8.75
N GLY A 362 9.08 -7.66 -8.31
CA GLY A 362 7.67 -7.55 -8.68
C GLY A 362 6.95 -6.43 -7.93
N CYS A 363 7.21 -6.25 -6.64
CA CYS A 363 6.54 -5.27 -5.78
C CYS A 363 6.94 -3.82 -6.10
N THR A 364 8.22 -3.56 -6.36
CA THR A 364 8.72 -2.21 -6.68
C THR A 364 8.19 -1.66 -8.01
N GLN A 365 7.70 -2.51 -8.88
CA GLN A 365 7.04 -2.08 -10.13
C GLN A 365 5.84 -1.17 -9.89
N LYS A 366 5.18 -1.25 -8.71
CA LYS A 366 4.04 -0.40 -8.35
C LYS A 366 4.34 1.11 -8.46
N CYS A 367 5.59 1.51 -8.25
CA CYS A 367 5.98 2.93 -8.29
C CYS A 367 6.44 3.43 -9.67
N GLY A 368 6.32 2.60 -10.70
CA GLY A 368 6.70 2.99 -12.06
C GLY A 368 8.19 3.31 -12.21
N LYS A 369 8.48 4.29 -13.05
CA LYS A 369 9.84 4.69 -13.45
C LYS A 369 10.21 6.11 -13.03
N SER A 370 9.32 6.84 -12.37
CA SER A 370 9.53 8.23 -11.93
C SER A 370 10.74 8.38 -11.00
N TYR A 371 11.29 9.59 -10.92
CA TYR A 371 12.28 9.91 -9.88
C TYR A 371 11.69 9.72 -8.49
N VAL A 372 12.53 9.30 -7.54
CA VAL A 372 12.22 9.39 -6.10
C VAL A 372 12.46 10.84 -5.68
N ASP A 373 11.40 11.50 -5.22
CA ASP A 373 11.36 12.91 -4.85
C ASP A 373 11.38 13.15 -3.34
N GLY A 374 11.08 12.11 -2.53
CA GLY A 374 11.11 12.21 -1.07
C GLY A 374 11.22 10.87 -0.37
N VAL A 375 11.71 10.90 0.85
CA VAL A 375 11.78 9.77 1.79
C VAL A 375 11.16 10.21 3.11
N LEU A 376 10.25 9.39 3.66
CA LEU A 376 9.48 9.70 4.85
C LEU A 376 9.75 8.66 5.95
N PRO A 377 10.16 9.08 7.15
CA PRO A 377 10.09 8.25 8.34
C PRO A 377 8.64 7.82 8.65
N TYR A 378 8.47 6.76 9.45
CA TYR A 378 7.15 6.31 9.89
C TYR A 378 6.41 7.42 10.67
N GLY A 379 5.14 7.64 10.33
CA GLY A 379 4.30 8.66 10.96
C GLY A 379 4.62 10.11 10.55
N GLU A 380 5.40 10.32 9.49
CA GLU A 380 5.61 11.66 8.92
C GLU A 380 4.66 11.90 7.75
N ARG A 381 4.23 13.17 7.60
CA ARG A 381 3.32 13.59 6.52
C ARG A 381 4.08 14.00 5.27
N LEU A 382 3.44 13.82 4.12
CA LEU A 382 3.95 14.26 2.80
C LEU A 382 4.29 15.76 2.80
N LYS A 383 5.48 16.10 2.28
CA LYS A 383 5.99 17.47 2.14
C LYS A 383 6.25 17.84 0.68
N VAL A 384 6.49 16.85 -0.16
CA VAL A 384 6.82 17.03 -1.58
C VAL A 384 5.89 16.21 -2.46
N LYS A 385 5.60 16.72 -3.66
CA LYS A 385 4.87 15.99 -4.70
C LYS A 385 5.80 15.01 -5.41
N GLY A 386 5.25 14.12 -6.24
CA GLY A 386 6.00 13.11 -6.95
C GLY A 386 6.03 11.76 -6.22
N LEU A 387 7.02 10.93 -6.51
CA LEU A 387 7.19 9.63 -5.85
C LEU A 387 7.91 9.79 -4.52
N ASN A 388 7.27 9.32 -3.46
CA ASN A 388 7.85 9.29 -2.13
C ASN A 388 7.98 7.84 -1.64
N LEU A 389 9.03 7.56 -0.87
CA LEU A 389 9.23 6.30 -0.15
C LEU A 389 8.87 6.52 1.33
N LEU A 390 8.08 5.61 1.91
CA LEU A 390 7.63 5.71 3.31
C LEU A 390 8.14 4.51 4.11
N SER A 391 8.72 4.77 5.26
CA SER A 391 9.09 3.74 6.22
C SER A 391 7.86 3.10 6.83
N ALA A 392 7.59 1.82 6.51
CA ALA A 392 6.63 0.96 7.20
C ALA A 392 6.93 -0.52 6.90
N PRO A 393 6.50 -1.45 7.77
CA PRO A 393 6.68 -2.89 7.55
C PRO A 393 5.79 -3.41 6.41
N GLY A 394 5.96 -4.69 6.03
CA GLY A 394 5.13 -5.36 5.04
C GLY A 394 3.74 -5.80 5.55
N ASN A 395 3.45 -5.68 6.86
CA ASN A 395 2.13 -6.01 7.40
C ASN A 395 1.04 -5.14 6.78
N ASP A 396 0.00 -5.77 6.22
CA ASP A 396 -1.04 -5.09 5.43
C ASP A 396 -1.72 -3.95 6.19
N LEU A 397 -2.10 -4.19 7.44
CA LEU A 397 -2.83 -3.20 8.25
C LEU A 397 -1.93 -2.02 8.61
N VAL A 398 -0.72 -2.29 9.08
CA VAL A 398 0.24 -1.26 9.50
C VAL A 398 0.68 -0.41 8.30
N ALA A 399 1.04 -1.05 7.18
CA ALA A 399 1.49 -0.34 5.99
C ALA A 399 0.38 0.52 5.36
N ALA A 400 -0.85 -0.01 5.26
CA ALA A 400 -1.98 0.76 4.72
C ALA A 400 -2.38 1.93 5.64
N THR A 401 -2.32 1.74 6.97
CA THR A 401 -2.52 2.82 7.95
C THR A 401 -1.44 3.90 7.79
N ALA A 402 -0.17 3.52 7.64
CA ALA A 402 0.92 4.46 7.44
C ALA A 402 0.78 5.27 6.15
N LEU A 403 0.39 4.62 5.03
CA LEU A 403 0.11 5.29 3.76
C LEU A 403 -1.02 6.32 3.88
N ALA A 404 -2.11 5.95 4.52
CA ALA A 404 -3.20 6.88 4.76
C ALA A 404 -2.75 8.05 5.67
N SER A 405 -2.01 7.75 6.76
CA SER A 405 -1.56 8.74 7.73
C SER A 405 -0.55 9.74 7.15
N CYS A 406 0.31 9.33 6.22
CA CYS A 406 1.20 10.28 5.55
C CYS A 406 0.45 11.30 4.65
N GLY A 407 -0.85 11.11 4.44
CA GLY A 407 -1.74 12.03 3.71
C GLY A 407 -2.27 11.49 2.38
N CYS A 408 -2.12 10.20 2.08
CA CYS A 408 -2.71 9.59 0.88
C CYS A 408 -4.24 9.55 0.99
N HIS A 409 -4.92 10.03 -0.04
CA HIS A 409 -6.39 10.08 -0.11
C HIS A 409 -7.03 8.70 -0.24
N MET A 410 -6.31 7.77 -0.86
CA MET A 410 -6.70 6.38 -1.07
C MET A 410 -5.47 5.48 -1.13
N VAL A 411 -5.67 4.19 -0.91
CA VAL A 411 -4.65 3.14 -1.06
C VAL A 411 -5.03 2.24 -2.22
N LEU A 412 -4.11 2.08 -3.17
CA LEU A 412 -4.22 1.16 -4.28
C LEU A 412 -3.55 -0.16 -3.88
N PHE A 413 -4.35 -1.19 -3.67
CA PHE A 413 -3.93 -2.44 -3.06
C PHE A 413 -4.01 -3.58 -4.07
N THR A 414 -2.87 -4.01 -4.61
CA THR A 414 -2.79 -5.15 -5.52
C THR A 414 -2.80 -6.47 -4.76
N THR A 415 -3.46 -7.49 -5.32
CA THR A 415 -3.57 -8.80 -4.67
C THR A 415 -3.80 -9.93 -5.68
N GLY A 416 -3.11 -11.06 -5.48
CA GLY A 416 -3.30 -12.28 -6.26
C GLY A 416 -4.24 -13.28 -5.58
N ARG A 417 -4.40 -13.19 -4.25
CA ARG A 417 -5.21 -14.12 -3.45
C ARG A 417 -6.45 -13.48 -2.83
N GLY A 418 -6.46 -12.14 -2.74
CA GLY A 418 -7.58 -11.35 -2.23
C GLY A 418 -7.60 -11.18 -0.71
N THR A 419 -8.18 -10.08 -0.28
CA THR A 419 -8.48 -9.75 1.11
C THR A 419 -9.70 -8.84 1.20
N PRO A 420 -10.56 -8.99 2.21
CA PRO A 420 -11.66 -8.04 2.46
C PRO A 420 -11.18 -6.75 3.12
N PHE A 421 -9.97 -6.72 3.68
CA PHE A 421 -9.40 -5.63 4.46
C PHE A 421 -9.51 -4.27 3.75
N GLY A 422 -9.74 -3.22 4.52
CA GLY A 422 -9.60 -1.81 4.12
C GLY A 422 -9.10 -0.98 5.29
N THR A 423 -8.23 0.00 5.01
CA THR A 423 -7.83 1.02 6.00
C THR A 423 -8.87 2.14 6.06
N TYR A 424 -8.62 3.17 6.85
CA TYR A 424 -9.58 4.26 7.08
C TYR A 424 -9.82 5.21 5.89
N VAL A 425 -9.03 5.08 4.81
CA VAL A 425 -9.30 5.73 3.52
C VAL A 425 -9.77 4.68 2.48
N PRO A 426 -10.36 5.08 1.34
CA PRO A 426 -10.69 4.15 0.27
C PRO A 426 -9.51 3.23 -0.04
N THR A 427 -9.73 1.91 0.03
CA THR A 427 -8.69 0.89 -0.19
C THR A 427 -9.11 0.03 -1.37
N MET A 428 -8.73 0.47 -2.57
CA MET A 428 -9.08 -0.17 -3.84
C MET A 428 -8.30 -1.46 -4.03
N LYS A 429 -8.98 -2.61 -4.16
CA LYS A 429 -8.34 -3.90 -4.45
C LYS A 429 -8.27 -4.14 -5.95
N ILE A 430 -7.03 -4.37 -6.43
CA ILE A 430 -6.73 -4.64 -7.83
C ILE A 430 -6.23 -6.08 -7.95
N SER A 431 -6.99 -6.96 -8.60
CA SER A 431 -6.59 -8.35 -8.76
C SER A 431 -5.52 -8.52 -9.84
N THR A 432 -4.58 -9.44 -9.59
CA THR A 432 -3.53 -9.83 -10.55
C THR A 432 -4.03 -10.79 -11.61
N ASN A 433 -5.18 -11.45 -11.35
CA ASN A 433 -5.76 -12.48 -12.21
C ASN A 433 -7.29 -12.40 -12.22
N SER A 434 -7.90 -12.79 -13.33
CA SER A 434 -9.37 -12.72 -13.52
C SER A 434 -10.13 -13.77 -12.72
N ALA A 435 -9.49 -14.88 -12.35
CA ALA A 435 -10.13 -15.91 -11.53
C ALA A 435 -10.48 -15.36 -10.14
N LEU A 436 -9.57 -14.61 -9.52
CA LEU A 436 -9.83 -13.94 -8.23
C LEU A 436 -10.95 -12.91 -8.37
N ALA A 437 -10.91 -12.07 -9.39
CA ALA A 437 -11.95 -11.05 -9.62
C ALA A 437 -13.34 -11.69 -9.78
N LYS A 438 -13.42 -12.79 -10.52
CA LYS A 438 -14.66 -13.55 -10.72
C LYS A 438 -15.15 -14.22 -9.42
N ASN A 439 -14.23 -14.81 -8.64
CA ASN A 439 -14.59 -15.57 -7.44
C ASN A 439 -14.90 -14.66 -6.24
N LYS A 440 -14.34 -13.45 -6.19
CA LYS A 440 -14.49 -12.49 -5.08
C LYS A 440 -14.92 -11.09 -5.56
N PRO A 441 -16.05 -10.97 -6.30
CA PRO A 441 -16.50 -9.69 -6.85
C PRO A 441 -16.80 -8.65 -5.75
N GLY A 442 -17.11 -9.09 -4.53
CA GLY A 442 -17.34 -8.19 -3.39
C GLY A 442 -16.06 -7.79 -2.64
N TRP A 443 -14.87 -8.23 -3.08
CA TRP A 443 -13.58 -7.80 -2.56
C TRP A 443 -12.79 -6.99 -3.58
N ILE A 444 -12.85 -7.40 -4.84
CA ILE A 444 -12.06 -6.84 -5.94
C ILE A 444 -12.81 -5.70 -6.60
N ASP A 445 -12.14 -4.58 -6.74
CA ASP A 445 -12.67 -3.35 -7.35
C ASP A 445 -12.26 -3.24 -8.83
N PHE A 446 -11.05 -3.71 -9.17
CA PHE A 446 -10.53 -3.65 -10.54
C PHE A 446 -9.78 -4.96 -10.90
N ASN A 447 -10.05 -5.47 -12.11
CA ASN A 447 -9.40 -6.67 -12.62
C ASN A 447 -8.25 -6.32 -13.58
N ALA A 448 -6.98 -6.46 -13.12
CA ALA A 448 -5.81 -6.36 -13.99
C ALA A 448 -5.45 -7.69 -14.67
N GLY A 449 -6.09 -8.80 -14.28
CA GLY A 449 -5.85 -10.11 -14.89
C GLY A 449 -6.18 -10.19 -16.39
N VAL A 450 -7.00 -9.27 -16.90
CA VAL A 450 -7.31 -9.15 -18.34
C VAL A 450 -6.06 -8.91 -19.20
N ILE A 451 -4.97 -8.44 -18.61
CA ILE A 451 -3.68 -8.28 -19.27
C ILE A 451 -3.11 -9.64 -19.71
N LEU A 452 -3.32 -10.70 -18.91
CA LEU A 452 -2.97 -12.07 -19.29
C LEU A 452 -3.89 -12.64 -20.39
N GLU A 453 -5.04 -12.02 -20.59
CA GLU A 453 -6.04 -12.37 -21.62
C GLU A 453 -5.85 -11.54 -22.89
N ASN A 454 -4.65 -10.96 -23.08
CA ASN A 454 -4.22 -10.16 -24.23
C ASN A 454 -4.89 -8.76 -24.33
N GLU A 455 -5.45 -8.20 -23.25
CA GLU A 455 -5.78 -6.77 -23.23
C GLU A 455 -4.48 -5.96 -23.11
N PRO A 456 -4.21 -4.99 -23.99
CA PRO A 456 -3.02 -4.15 -23.88
C PRO A 456 -2.97 -3.40 -22.54
N MET A 457 -1.78 -3.32 -21.92
CA MET A 457 -1.55 -2.65 -20.65
C MET A 457 -1.99 -1.17 -20.70
N GLU A 458 -1.73 -0.49 -21.79
CA GLU A 458 -2.09 0.92 -22.02
C GLU A 458 -3.61 1.10 -21.95
N LYS A 459 -4.38 0.24 -22.63
CA LYS A 459 -5.85 0.26 -22.61
C LYS A 459 -6.40 -0.04 -21.22
N THR A 460 -5.80 -1.00 -20.52
CA THR A 460 -6.17 -1.32 -19.14
C THR A 460 -5.88 -0.13 -18.22
N CYS A 461 -4.75 0.56 -18.44
CA CYS A 461 -4.37 1.75 -17.67
C CYS A 461 -5.33 2.93 -17.90
N GLU A 462 -5.79 3.18 -19.13
CA GLU A 462 -6.80 4.21 -19.42
C GLU A 462 -8.09 3.97 -18.62
N ARG A 463 -8.60 2.75 -18.63
CA ARG A 463 -9.78 2.38 -17.83
C ARG A 463 -9.53 2.50 -16.33
N PHE A 464 -8.31 2.22 -15.89
CA PHE A 464 -7.92 2.33 -14.49
C PHE A 464 -7.85 3.79 -14.04
N ILE A 465 -7.28 4.68 -14.85
CA ILE A 465 -7.27 6.14 -14.61
C ILE A 465 -8.71 6.66 -14.45
N ASP A 466 -9.61 6.33 -15.39
CA ASP A 466 -11.00 6.73 -15.33
C ASP A 466 -11.70 6.24 -14.05
N TYR A 467 -11.39 5.01 -13.64
CA TYR A 467 -11.97 4.45 -12.41
C TYR A 467 -11.44 5.17 -11.16
N ILE A 468 -10.14 5.46 -11.08
CA ILE A 468 -9.57 6.22 -9.96
C ILE A 468 -10.18 7.62 -9.87
N ILE A 469 -10.39 8.32 -10.99
CA ILE A 469 -11.04 9.63 -11.02
C ILE A 469 -12.48 9.55 -10.49
N ARG A 470 -13.22 8.50 -10.85
CA ARG A 470 -14.59 8.27 -10.31
C ARG A 470 -14.56 8.02 -8.81
N VAL A 471 -13.63 7.19 -8.32
CA VAL A 471 -13.46 6.91 -6.88
C VAL A 471 -13.06 8.19 -6.13
N ALA A 472 -12.12 8.97 -6.66
CA ALA A 472 -11.75 10.28 -6.10
C ALA A 472 -12.93 11.27 -6.09
N SER A 473 -13.87 11.12 -7.04
CA SER A 473 -15.08 11.94 -7.18
C SER A 473 -16.28 11.43 -6.38
N GLY A 474 -16.12 10.35 -5.60
CA GLY A 474 -17.15 9.87 -4.66
C GLY A 474 -17.71 8.48 -4.93
N GLU A 475 -17.29 7.78 -5.98
CA GLU A 475 -17.63 6.36 -6.15
C GLU A 475 -17.00 5.53 -5.02
N PHE A 476 -17.82 4.74 -4.32
CA PHE A 476 -17.36 3.91 -3.22
C PHE A 476 -16.74 2.60 -3.72
N VAL A 477 -15.59 2.25 -3.15
CA VAL A 477 -14.96 0.93 -3.34
C VAL A 477 -15.59 -0.11 -2.39
N ASN A 478 -15.31 -1.39 -2.62
CA ASN A 478 -15.99 -2.49 -1.93
C ASN A 478 -15.80 -2.50 -0.41
N ASN A 479 -14.60 -2.13 0.10
CA ASN A 479 -14.42 -2.06 1.55
C ASN A 479 -15.27 -0.97 2.21
N GLU A 480 -15.47 0.16 1.53
CA GLU A 480 -16.34 1.25 2.02
C GLU A 480 -17.82 0.83 2.04
N LYS A 481 -18.31 0.20 0.95
CA LYS A 481 -19.68 -0.33 0.87
C LYS A 481 -20.02 -1.30 1.98
N LYS A 482 -19.00 -2.00 2.52
CA LYS A 482 -19.14 -2.99 3.60
C LYS A 482 -18.80 -2.44 4.99
N GLY A 483 -18.28 -1.21 5.07
CA GLY A 483 -17.84 -0.61 6.32
C GLY A 483 -16.55 -1.24 6.88
N TYR A 484 -15.76 -1.91 6.05
CA TYR A 484 -14.48 -2.51 6.48
C TYR A 484 -13.39 -1.45 6.48
N LYS A 485 -13.19 -0.81 7.62
CA LYS A 485 -12.16 0.22 7.85
C LYS A 485 -11.46 -0.05 9.17
N GLU A 486 -10.21 -0.45 9.09
CA GLU A 486 -9.41 -0.86 10.24
C GLU A 486 -8.09 -0.09 10.27
N ILE A 487 -7.52 0.06 11.47
CA ILE A 487 -6.21 0.66 11.67
C ILE A 487 -5.31 -0.26 12.48
N ALA A 488 -4.01 -0.20 12.21
CA ALA A 488 -2.98 -0.77 13.05
C ALA A 488 -1.76 0.14 13.07
N ILE A 489 -1.17 0.31 14.25
CA ILE A 489 0.00 1.18 14.47
C ILE A 489 1.21 0.28 14.71
N PHE A 490 2.35 0.63 14.09
CA PHE A 490 3.59 -0.11 14.25
C PHE A 490 4.06 -0.07 15.71
N LYS A 491 4.27 -1.24 16.27
CA LYS A 491 4.70 -1.43 17.65
C LYS A 491 5.87 -2.41 17.72
N THR A 492 6.93 -2.03 18.39
CA THR A 492 8.15 -2.83 18.53
C THR A 492 8.53 -3.09 19.98
N GLY A 493 8.05 -2.27 20.89
CA GLY A 493 8.50 -2.24 22.28
C GLY A 493 7.63 -2.99 23.27
N VAL A 494 7.98 -2.82 24.54
CA VAL A 494 7.32 -3.43 25.68
C VAL A 494 6.08 -2.65 26.07
N THR A 495 5.04 -3.35 26.49
CA THR A 495 3.88 -2.76 27.16
C THR A 495 4.06 -2.84 28.67
N LEU A 496 3.89 -1.72 29.41
CA LEU A 496 3.95 -1.66 30.89
C LEU A 496 2.82 -2.43 31.54
#